data_39a17afd42e04f427f5fccdf63187651
#
_entry.id   39a17afd42e04f427f5fccdf63187651
#
_cell.length_a   1.000
_cell.length_b   1.000
_cell.length_c   1.000
_cell.angle_alpha   90.00
_cell.angle_beta   90.00
_cell.angle_gamma   90.00
#
_symmetry.space_group_name_H-M   'P 1'
#
loop_
_entity.id
_entity.type
_entity.pdbx_description
1 polymer ?
#
loop_
_entity_poly.entity_id
_entity_poly.type
_entity_poly.pdbx_seq_one_letter_code
_entity_poly.pdbx_strand_id
1 'polypeptide(L)'
;EGSYIAKEAELRNRVSRVERDYPGYDEYQYDIAEIGHDPYQLASYLTAVIEDYTPSEAACYVENLFNNQYRLTLTPVTETRYRPIYDEYGEYVGEEPYDYHILRVGLTNRGIDAVVRSMGLSNTELERYEILLQTKGNKSYLFEDSIYANVAEYLEYDIPGAALTDQAFANMIAEAEKYLGMSYV
;
A
#
# COMPACT_ATOMS: atom_id res chain seq x y z
N GLU A 1 6.90 3.27 -9.80
CA GLU A 1 6.48 1.96 -9.26
C GLU A 1 7.67 1.08 -8.94
N GLY A 2 8.60 0.81 -9.88
CA GLY A 2 9.74 -0.07 -9.66
C GLY A 2 10.58 0.24 -8.42
N SER A 3 10.81 1.50 -8.09
CA SER A 3 11.53 1.91 -6.88
C SER A 3 10.72 1.59 -5.60
N TYR A 4 9.39 1.66 -5.65
CA TYR A 4 8.53 1.31 -4.52
C TYR A 4 8.57 -0.19 -4.25
N ILE A 5 8.45 -1.00 -5.31
CA ILE A 5 8.57 -2.46 -5.25
C ILE A 5 9.94 -2.88 -4.69
N ALA A 6 11.02 -2.21 -5.10
CA ALA A 6 12.36 -2.47 -4.58
C ALA A 6 12.47 -2.21 -3.06
N LYS A 7 11.85 -1.12 -2.57
CA LYS A 7 11.79 -0.81 -1.13
C LYS A 7 10.97 -1.84 -0.35
N GLU A 8 9.86 -2.31 -0.90
CA GLU A 8 9.07 -3.40 -0.30
C GLU A 8 9.86 -4.70 -0.24
N ALA A 9 10.63 -5.03 -1.29
CA ALA A 9 11.51 -6.20 -1.29
C ALA A 9 12.62 -6.06 -0.24
N GLU A 10 13.22 -4.88 -0.08
CA GLU A 10 14.20 -4.60 0.97
C GLU A 10 13.58 -4.77 2.37
N LEU A 11 12.36 -4.25 2.57
CA LEU A 11 11.64 -4.40 3.84
C LEU A 11 11.37 -5.87 4.17
N ARG A 12 10.90 -6.67 3.19
CA ARG A 12 10.73 -8.14 3.35
C ARG A 12 12.05 -8.80 3.74
N ASN A 13 13.16 -8.42 3.09
CA ASN A 13 14.49 -8.93 3.43
C ASN A 13 14.92 -8.53 4.84
N ARG A 14 14.62 -7.32 5.29
CA ARG A 14 14.92 -6.91 6.67
C ARG A 14 14.16 -7.74 7.69
N VAL A 15 12.86 -7.94 7.48
CA VAL A 15 12.02 -8.80 8.34
C VAL A 15 12.56 -10.23 8.39
N SER A 16 12.91 -10.82 7.24
CA SER A 16 13.42 -12.20 7.17
C SER A 16 14.80 -12.41 7.81
N ARG A 17 15.54 -11.34 8.05
CA ARG A 17 16.88 -11.39 8.64
C ARG A 17 16.92 -11.06 10.13
N VAL A 18 15.78 -10.77 10.74
CA VAL A 18 15.75 -10.30 12.14
C VAL A 18 16.45 -11.27 13.09
N GLU A 19 16.18 -12.56 13.00
CA GLU A 19 16.82 -13.57 13.87
C GLU A 19 18.35 -13.61 13.71
N ARG A 20 18.82 -13.43 12.48
CA ARG A 20 20.26 -13.40 12.19
C ARG A 20 20.92 -12.10 12.66
N ASP A 21 20.23 -10.97 12.44
CA ASP A 21 20.79 -9.65 12.68
C ASP A 21 20.66 -9.23 14.18
N TYR A 22 19.76 -9.90 14.93
CA TYR A 22 19.53 -9.72 16.37
C TYR A 22 19.54 -11.07 17.10
N PRO A 23 20.67 -11.78 17.16
CA PRO A 23 20.77 -13.08 17.81
C PRO A 23 20.69 -12.94 19.34
N GLY A 24 20.38 -14.03 20.03
CA GLY A 24 20.47 -14.14 21.48
C GLY A 24 19.14 -13.97 22.22
N TYR A 25 18.03 -14.05 21.52
CA TYR A 25 16.71 -14.18 22.09
C TYR A 25 16.30 -15.65 22.12
N ASP A 26 15.58 -16.06 23.15
CA ASP A 26 15.04 -17.42 23.31
C ASP A 26 13.85 -17.66 22.37
N GLU A 27 13.12 -16.57 22.05
CA GLU A 27 11.93 -16.63 21.18
C GLU A 27 11.83 -15.36 20.33
N TYR A 28 11.31 -15.52 19.10
CA TYR A 28 10.98 -14.42 18.18
C TYR A 28 9.49 -14.49 17.86
N GLN A 29 8.77 -13.43 18.21
CA GLN A 29 7.33 -13.31 17.96
C GLN A 29 7.08 -12.31 16.84
N TYR A 30 6.39 -12.73 15.77
CA TYR A 30 6.13 -11.92 14.60
C TYR A 30 4.67 -11.53 14.50
N ASP A 31 4.43 -10.22 14.36
CA ASP A 31 3.14 -9.62 13.98
C ASP A 31 3.38 -8.74 12.76
N ILE A 32 3.24 -9.32 11.58
CA ILE A 32 3.69 -8.73 10.32
C ILE A 32 2.48 -8.48 9.42
N ALA A 33 2.16 -7.19 9.23
CA ALA A 33 1.21 -6.76 8.21
C ALA A 33 1.71 -7.10 6.80
N GLU A 34 0.78 -7.30 5.88
CA GLU A 34 1.08 -7.54 4.47
C GLU A 34 1.93 -6.39 3.90
N ILE A 35 3.01 -6.76 3.18
CA ILE A 35 3.85 -5.82 2.46
C ILE A 35 3.38 -5.82 1.00
N GLY A 36 2.67 -4.77 0.63
CA GLY A 36 2.13 -4.56 -0.70
C GLY A 36 1.44 -3.21 -0.79
N HIS A 37 1.20 -2.74 -1.99
CA HIS A 37 0.53 -1.47 -2.26
C HIS A 37 -0.46 -1.60 -3.43
N ASP A 38 -1.43 -0.69 -3.47
CA ASP A 38 -2.27 -0.48 -4.64
C ASP A 38 -1.52 0.43 -5.63
N PRO A 39 -1.15 -0.07 -6.83
CA PRO A 39 -0.41 0.72 -7.81
C PRO A 39 -1.20 1.94 -8.31
N TYR A 40 -2.53 1.89 -8.27
CA TYR A 40 -3.37 3.02 -8.65
C TYR A 40 -3.33 4.15 -7.63
N GLN A 41 -3.33 3.80 -6.35
CA GLN A 41 -3.16 4.78 -5.28
C GLN A 41 -1.78 5.45 -5.36
N LEU A 42 -0.73 4.67 -5.61
CA LEU A 42 0.63 5.19 -5.77
C LEU A 42 0.73 6.15 -6.95
N ALA A 43 0.22 5.76 -8.13
CA ALA A 43 0.26 6.61 -9.31
C ALA A 43 -0.59 7.86 -9.14
N SER A 44 -1.79 7.74 -8.57
CA SER A 44 -2.68 8.87 -8.32
C SER A 44 -2.05 9.88 -7.37
N TYR A 45 -1.38 9.41 -6.30
CA TYR A 45 -0.65 10.28 -5.39
C TYR A 45 0.49 11.03 -6.10
N LEU A 46 1.38 10.32 -6.79
CA LEU A 46 2.51 10.95 -7.47
C LEU A 46 2.06 11.97 -8.52
N THR A 47 1.02 11.64 -9.29
CA THR A 47 0.45 12.56 -10.29
C THR A 47 -0.23 13.78 -9.64
N ALA A 48 -0.78 13.63 -8.44
CA ALA A 48 -1.42 14.73 -7.74
C ALA A 48 -0.41 15.77 -7.20
N VAL A 49 0.76 15.32 -6.73
CA VAL A 49 1.73 16.17 -6.02
C VAL A 49 2.92 16.63 -6.87
N ILE A 50 3.18 16.01 -8.02
CA ILE A 50 4.30 16.35 -8.89
C ILE A 50 3.77 17.09 -10.12
N GLU A 51 4.17 18.34 -10.31
CA GLU A 51 3.80 19.13 -11.50
C GLU A 51 4.77 18.87 -12.65
N ASP A 52 6.08 18.97 -12.38
CA ASP A 52 7.15 18.73 -13.35
C ASP A 52 7.93 17.47 -12.97
N TYR A 53 7.64 16.37 -13.64
CA TYR A 53 8.14 15.06 -13.26
C TYR A 53 9.65 14.93 -13.49
N THR A 54 10.43 15.09 -12.42
CA THR A 54 11.85 14.73 -12.42
C THR A 54 12.08 13.46 -11.62
N PRO A 55 13.00 12.55 -12.05
CA PRO A 55 13.26 11.31 -11.32
C PRO A 55 13.70 11.52 -9.86
N SER A 56 14.43 12.59 -9.57
CA SER A 56 14.90 12.90 -8.21
C SER A 56 13.76 13.37 -7.31
N GLU A 57 12.84 14.15 -7.84
CA GLU A 57 11.68 14.64 -7.11
C GLU A 57 10.72 13.49 -6.81
N ALA A 58 10.41 12.67 -7.82
CA ALA A 58 9.63 11.47 -7.65
C ALA A 58 10.21 10.52 -6.60
N ALA A 59 11.53 10.37 -6.53
CA ALA A 59 12.20 9.54 -5.54
C ALA A 59 11.97 10.07 -4.12
N CYS A 60 11.96 11.39 -3.91
CA CYS A 60 11.70 12.02 -2.62
C CYS A 60 10.26 11.73 -2.14
N TYR A 61 9.27 11.91 -3.02
CA TYR A 61 7.86 11.63 -2.70
C TYR A 61 7.63 10.14 -2.42
N VAL A 62 8.23 9.25 -3.21
CA VAL A 62 8.19 7.79 -3.01
C VAL A 62 8.77 7.41 -1.65
N GLU A 63 9.93 7.97 -1.29
CA GLU A 63 10.57 7.72 0.00
C GLU A 63 9.72 8.17 1.18
N ASN A 64 9.19 9.39 1.09
CA ASN A 64 8.36 9.95 2.13
C ASN A 64 7.07 9.13 2.32
N LEU A 65 6.40 8.76 1.22
CA LEU A 65 5.21 7.92 1.27
C LEU A 65 5.52 6.57 1.92
N PHE A 66 6.58 5.89 1.47
CA PHE A 66 6.98 4.58 1.98
C PHE A 66 7.26 4.60 3.48
N ASN A 67 8.02 5.59 3.95
CA ASN A 67 8.38 5.73 5.36
C ASN A 67 7.16 6.05 6.26
N ASN A 68 6.11 6.63 5.70
CA ASN A 68 4.86 6.87 6.42
C ASN A 68 3.88 5.69 6.33
N GLN A 69 4.01 4.83 5.32
CA GLN A 69 3.16 3.66 5.16
C GLN A 69 3.60 2.51 6.06
N TYR A 70 4.90 2.22 6.09
CA TYR A 70 5.43 1.06 6.81
C TYR A 70 6.21 1.47 8.06
N ARG A 71 5.97 0.74 9.13
CA ARG A 71 6.75 0.88 10.37
C ARG A 71 7.13 -0.49 10.91
N LEU A 72 8.43 -0.80 10.84
CA LEU A 72 9.02 -1.97 11.47
C LEU A 72 9.42 -1.60 12.91
N THR A 73 9.00 -2.40 13.89
CA THR A 73 9.32 -2.25 15.30
C THR A 73 9.95 -3.53 15.84
N LEU A 74 10.99 -3.38 16.63
CA LEU A 74 11.66 -4.47 17.35
C LEU A 74 11.59 -4.15 18.83
N THR A 75 10.86 -4.96 19.58
CA THR A 75 10.62 -4.73 21.00
C THR A 75 11.13 -5.90 21.82
N PRO A 76 12.26 -5.73 22.54
CA PRO A 76 12.75 -6.75 23.46
C PRO A 76 11.83 -6.83 24.67
N VAL A 77 11.53 -8.04 25.09
CA VAL A 77 10.73 -8.34 26.29
C VAL A 77 11.47 -9.42 27.08
N THR A 78 11.54 -9.25 28.38
CA THR A 78 12.07 -10.27 29.29
C THR A 78 10.95 -10.77 30.19
N GLU A 79 10.79 -12.08 30.24
CA GLU A 79 9.84 -12.77 31.12
C GLU A 79 10.63 -13.63 32.11
N THR A 80 10.21 -13.66 33.37
CA THR A 80 10.74 -14.64 34.31
C THR A 80 9.97 -15.94 34.13
N ARG A 81 10.68 -16.99 33.76
CA ARG A 81 10.15 -18.37 33.67
C ARG A 81 10.80 -19.23 34.73
N TYR A 82 10.23 -20.40 34.99
CA TYR A 82 10.69 -21.34 36.02
C TYR A 82 11.07 -22.63 35.32
N ARG A 83 12.24 -23.22 35.71
CA ARG A 83 12.64 -24.55 35.28
C ARG A 83 12.82 -25.47 36.45
N PRO A 84 12.49 -26.75 36.30
CA PRO A 84 12.62 -27.73 37.37
C PRO A 84 14.10 -27.98 37.71
N ILE A 85 14.38 -28.13 39.01
CA ILE A 85 15.65 -28.55 39.55
C ILE A 85 15.52 -30.00 40.00
N TYR A 86 16.51 -30.81 39.66
CA TYR A 86 16.61 -32.20 40.02
C TYR A 86 17.88 -32.42 40.84
N ASP A 87 17.84 -33.29 41.84
CA ASP A 87 19.00 -33.70 42.62
C ASP A 87 19.91 -34.67 41.85
N GLU A 88 20.99 -35.17 42.52
CA GLU A 88 21.94 -36.10 41.91
C GLU A 88 21.34 -37.49 41.65
N TYR A 89 20.17 -37.77 42.22
CA TYR A 89 19.42 -39.01 42.00
C TYR A 89 18.31 -38.89 40.96
N GLY A 90 18.12 -37.66 40.40
CA GLY A 90 17.10 -37.34 39.39
C GLY A 90 15.72 -37.07 39.99
N GLU A 91 15.62 -36.84 41.32
CA GLU A 91 14.37 -36.47 41.98
C GLU A 91 14.13 -34.94 41.92
N TYR A 92 12.89 -34.57 41.67
CA TYR A 92 12.49 -33.17 41.62
C TYR A 92 12.62 -32.53 42.99
N VAL A 93 13.41 -31.46 43.13
CA VAL A 93 13.66 -30.74 44.36
C VAL A 93 13.10 -29.34 44.38
N GLY A 94 12.60 -28.83 43.27
CA GLY A 94 12.02 -27.50 43.21
C GLY A 94 12.12 -26.86 41.81
N GLU A 95 11.93 -25.54 41.77
CA GLU A 95 12.06 -24.74 40.55
C GLU A 95 12.99 -23.57 40.81
N GLU A 96 13.75 -23.18 39.76
CA GLU A 96 14.53 -21.95 39.78
C GLU A 96 14.03 -20.97 38.72
N PRO A 97 13.96 -19.68 39.05
CA PRO A 97 13.64 -18.66 38.05
C PRO A 97 14.81 -18.46 37.10
N TYR A 98 14.46 -18.18 35.83
CA TYR A 98 15.40 -17.74 34.84
C TYR A 98 14.76 -16.70 33.92
N ASP A 99 15.60 -15.83 33.33
CA ASP A 99 15.16 -14.84 32.39
C ASP A 99 14.99 -15.47 31.01
N TYR A 100 13.83 -15.25 30.43
CA TYR A 100 13.47 -15.69 29.07
C TYR A 100 13.31 -14.46 28.20
N HIS A 101 14.14 -14.36 27.17
CA HIS A 101 14.24 -13.18 26.32
C HIS A 101 13.46 -13.39 25.03
N ILE A 102 12.51 -12.51 24.77
CA ILE A 102 11.65 -12.52 23.58
C ILE A 102 11.91 -11.28 22.76
N LEU A 103 12.09 -11.42 21.45
CA LEU A 103 12.06 -10.28 20.54
C LEU A 103 10.71 -10.27 19.81
N ARG A 104 9.91 -9.23 20.08
CA ARG A 104 8.68 -8.99 19.33
C ARG A 104 8.98 -8.15 18.11
N VAL A 105 8.69 -8.70 16.93
CA VAL A 105 8.89 -8.09 15.62
C VAL A 105 7.53 -7.68 15.09
N GLY A 106 7.26 -6.38 15.05
CA GLY A 106 6.01 -5.82 14.55
C GLY A 106 6.24 -5.08 13.24
N LEU A 107 5.40 -5.30 12.24
CA LEU A 107 5.34 -4.49 11.04
C LEU A 107 3.90 -4.00 10.86
N THR A 108 3.75 -2.70 10.78
CA THR A 108 2.46 -2.09 10.43
C THR A 108 2.50 -1.56 9.00
N ASN A 109 1.37 -1.70 8.30
CA ASN A 109 1.10 -1.11 7.00
C ASN A 109 -0.18 -0.28 7.10
N ARG A 110 -0.07 1.04 6.96
CA ARG A 110 -1.20 1.97 7.05
C ARG A 110 -2.02 2.03 5.76
N GLY A 111 -1.48 1.53 4.65
CA GLY A 111 -2.03 1.73 3.32
C GLY A 111 -1.77 3.14 2.77
N ILE A 112 -1.64 3.23 1.45
CA ILE A 112 -1.34 4.52 0.77
C ILE A 112 -2.44 5.55 1.00
N ASP A 113 -3.70 5.19 0.84
CA ASP A 113 -4.81 6.15 0.98
C ASP A 113 -4.84 6.82 2.36
N ALA A 114 -4.71 6.04 3.43
CA ALA A 114 -4.68 6.56 4.79
C ALA A 114 -3.46 7.48 5.05
N VAL A 115 -2.31 7.15 4.45
CA VAL A 115 -1.11 7.98 4.54
C VAL A 115 -1.30 9.28 3.79
N VAL A 116 -1.73 9.25 2.53
CA VAL A 116 -1.96 10.44 1.70
C VAL A 116 -2.89 11.43 2.40
N ARG A 117 -4.01 10.95 2.97
CA ARG A 117 -4.95 11.80 3.73
C ARG A 117 -4.35 12.40 5.00
N SER A 118 -3.29 11.81 5.54
CA SER A 118 -2.60 12.29 6.75
C SER A 118 -1.35 13.13 6.49
N MET A 119 -0.88 13.24 5.25
CA MET A 119 0.37 13.93 4.90
C MET A 119 0.26 15.45 4.85
N GLY A 120 -0.95 16.02 5.03
CA GLY A 120 -1.15 17.47 5.01
C GLY A 120 -1.02 18.07 3.62
N LEU A 121 -1.45 17.34 2.58
CA LEU A 121 -1.58 17.85 1.23
C LEU A 121 -2.51 19.08 1.19
N SER A 122 -2.30 19.97 0.23
CA SER A 122 -3.25 21.04 -0.06
C SER A 122 -4.59 20.45 -0.51
N ASN A 123 -5.67 21.23 -0.37
CA ASN A 123 -7.00 20.83 -0.81
C ASN A 123 -7.01 20.48 -2.31
N THR A 124 -6.25 21.21 -3.12
CA THR A 124 -6.14 20.99 -4.56
C THR A 124 -5.44 19.65 -4.89
N GLU A 125 -4.34 19.34 -4.20
CA GLU A 125 -3.63 18.06 -4.38
C GLU A 125 -4.48 16.89 -3.94
N LEU A 126 -5.20 17.01 -2.82
CA LEU A 126 -6.09 15.97 -2.34
C LEU A 126 -7.27 15.74 -3.28
N GLU A 127 -7.88 16.81 -3.80
CA GLU A 127 -8.95 16.73 -4.79
C GLU A 127 -8.46 16.07 -6.08
N ARG A 128 -7.27 16.42 -6.59
CA ARG A 128 -6.65 15.76 -7.74
C ARG A 128 -6.43 14.28 -7.49
N TYR A 129 -5.92 13.92 -6.32
CA TYR A 129 -5.73 12.52 -5.93
C TYR A 129 -7.06 11.74 -5.96
N GLU A 130 -8.12 12.30 -5.39
CA GLU A 130 -9.45 11.67 -5.36
C GLU A 130 -10.05 11.50 -6.76
N ILE A 131 -9.94 12.52 -7.61
CA ILE A 131 -10.40 12.46 -9.01
C ILE A 131 -9.66 11.35 -9.76
N LEU A 132 -8.34 11.27 -9.61
CA LEU A 132 -7.53 10.23 -10.26
C LEU A 132 -7.88 8.82 -9.80
N LEU A 133 -8.21 8.63 -8.53
CA LEU A 133 -8.70 7.35 -8.03
C LEU A 133 -10.06 6.96 -8.61
N GLN A 134 -10.93 7.93 -8.84
CA GLN A 134 -12.30 7.70 -9.34
C GLN A 134 -12.34 7.49 -10.86
N THR A 135 -11.37 8.02 -11.60
CA THR A 135 -11.30 7.90 -13.06
C THR A 135 -10.85 6.52 -13.51
N LYS A 136 -11.76 5.55 -13.37
CA LYS A 136 -11.48 4.16 -13.76
C LYS A 136 -11.07 4.03 -15.24
N GLY A 137 -11.57 4.86 -16.13
CA GLY A 137 -11.23 4.87 -17.56
C GLY A 137 -9.75 5.16 -17.87
N ASN A 138 -9.06 5.87 -16.98
CA ASN A 138 -7.63 6.19 -17.17
C ASN A 138 -6.69 5.15 -16.55
N LYS A 139 -7.22 4.17 -15.81
CA LYS A 139 -6.38 3.18 -15.12
C LYS A 139 -5.60 2.31 -16.08
N SER A 140 -6.20 1.84 -17.16
CA SER A 140 -5.53 1.07 -18.20
C SER A 140 -4.38 1.86 -18.87
N TYR A 141 -4.60 3.13 -19.12
CA TYR A 141 -3.59 4.01 -19.70
C TYR A 141 -2.40 4.22 -18.75
N LEU A 142 -2.67 4.43 -17.46
CA LEU A 142 -1.62 4.64 -16.45
C LEU A 142 -0.73 3.42 -16.22
N PHE A 143 -1.26 2.21 -16.43
CA PHE A 143 -0.57 0.97 -16.07
C PHE A 143 -0.44 -0.02 -17.22
N GLU A 144 -0.84 0.36 -18.42
CA GLU A 144 -0.87 -0.52 -19.61
C GLU A 144 -1.62 -1.85 -19.36
N ASP A 145 -2.59 -1.84 -18.46
CA ASP A 145 -3.28 -3.04 -18.01
C ASP A 145 -4.64 -3.19 -18.71
N SER A 146 -4.72 -4.15 -19.64
CA SER A 146 -5.91 -4.40 -20.45
C SER A 146 -7.13 -4.86 -19.64
N ILE A 147 -6.96 -5.39 -18.43
CA ILE A 147 -8.09 -5.83 -17.59
C ILE A 147 -8.98 -4.66 -17.13
N TYR A 148 -8.39 -3.46 -17.06
CA TYR A 148 -9.12 -2.25 -16.69
C TYR A 148 -9.62 -1.46 -17.91
N ALA A 149 -9.27 -1.88 -19.11
CA ALA A 149 -9.70 -1.30 -20.36
C ALA A 149 -11.08 -1.79 -20.82
N ASN A 150 -11.85 -2.41 -19.92
CA ASN A 150 -13.17 -2.91 -20.28
C ASN A 150 -14.17 -1.76 -20.38
N VAL A 151 -14.09 -1.05 -21.50
CA VAL A 151 -14.91 0.09 -21.87
C VAL A 151 -16.38 -0.32 -22.00
N ALA A 152 -16.65 -1.60 -22.29
CA ALA A 152 -17.99 -2.10 -22.54
C ALA A 152 -18.96 -1.97 -21.34
N GLU A 153 -18.43 -2.05 -20.10
CA GLU A 153 -19.26 -1.89 -18.90
C GLU A 153 -19.71 -0.44 -18.62
N TYR A 154 -19.07 0.54 -19.27
CA TYR A 154 -19.39 1.96 -19.08
C TYR A 154 -20.28 2.55 -20.16
N LEU A 155 -20.72 1.74 -21.11
CA LEU A 155 -21.53 2.19 -22.24
C LEU A 155 -23.05 2.07 -21.99
N GLU A 156 -23.45 1.51 -20.87
CA GLU A 156 -24.86 1.52 -20.46
C GLU A 156 -25.20 2.85 -19.78
N TYR A 157 -25.49 3.85 -20.60
CA TYR A 157 -26.12 5.09 -20.13
C TYR A 157 -27.48 5.23 -20.79
N ASP A 158 -28.46 5.57 -19.97
CA ASP A 158 -29.82 5.83 -20.44
C ASP A 158 -29.99 7.34 -20.63
N ILE A 159 -30.07 7.76 -21.88
CA ILE A 159 -30.40 9.15 -22.21
C ILE A 159 -31.91 9.27 -22.23
N PRO A 160 -32.53 10.11 -21.35
CA PRO A 160 -33.96 10.33 -21.38
C PRO A 160 -34.42 10.71 -22.76
N GLY A 161 -35.42 9.98 -23.30
CA GLY A 161 -35.94 10.22 -24.65
C GLY A 161 -36.37 11.68 -24.91
N ALA A 162 -36.81 12.38 -23.87
CA ALA A 162 -37.10 13.82 -23.94
C ALA A 162 -35.87 14.69 -24.30
N ALA A 163 -34.68 14.30 -23.90
CA ALA A 163 -33.46 15.03 -24.25
C ALA A 163 -33.06 14.84 -25.71
N LEU A 164 -33.40 13.71 -26.31
CA LEU A 164 -33.13 13.41 -27.72
C LEU A 164 -34.12 14.09 -28.67
N THR A 165 -35.15 14.80 -28.18
CA THR A 165 -36.04 15.62 -29.01
C THR A 165 -35.34 16.91 -29.48
N ASP A 166 -34.30 17.36 -28.79
CA ASP A 166 -33.45 18.43 -29.29
C ASP A 166 -32.44 17.85 -30.30
N GLN A 167 -32.61 18.25 -31.57
CA GLN A 167 -31.79 17.74 -32.68
C GLN A 167 -30.30 18.09 -32.51
N ALA A 168 -29.98 19.24 -31.93
CA ALA A 168 -28.60 19.65 -31.69
C ALA A 168 -27.94 18.76 -30.63
N PHE A 169 -28.67 18.46 -29.56
CA PHE A 169 -28.21 17.57 -28.49
C PHE A 169 -28.08 16.13 -29.00
N ALA A 170 -29.05 15.62 -29.74
CA ALA A 170 -29.01 14.29 -30.33
C ALA A 170 -27.78 14.11 -31.27
N ASN A 171 -27.51 15.11 -32.09
CA ASN A 171 -26.33 15.09 -32.98
C ASN A 171 -25.01 15.12 -32.18
N MET A 172 -24.95 15.87 -31.10
CA MET A 172 -23.78 15.92 -30.23
C MET A 172 -23.51 14.57 -29.57
N ILE A 173 -24.55 13.91 -29.07
CA ILE A 173 -24.45 12.57 -28.48
C ILE A 173 -24.00 11.56 -29.55
N ALA A 174 -24.63 11.56 -30.72
CA ALA A 174 -24.27 10.65 -31.82
C ALA A 174 -22.82 10.86 -32.29
N GLU A 175 -22.29 12.08 -32.24
CA GLU A 175 -20.87 12.35 -32.51
C GLU A 175 -19.97 11.83 -31.41
N ALA A 176 -20.33 12.06 -30.14
CA ALA A 176 -19.58 11.57 -28.97
C ALA A 176 -19.50 10.04 -28.94
N GLU A 177 -20.60 9.35 -29.29
CA GLU A 177 -20.65 7.88 -29.34
C GLU A 177 -19.64 7.26 -30.31
N LYS A 178 -19.24 7.96 -31.36
CA LYS A 178 -18.19 7.47 -32.30
C LYS A 178 -16.82 7.32 -31.65
N TYR A 179 -16.59 8.02 -30.56
CA TYR A 179 -15.31 8.02 -29.83
C TYR A 179 -15.35 7.14 -28.57
N LEU A 180 -16.52 6.55 -28.27
CA LEU A 180 -16.63 5.60 -27.18
C LEU A 180 -15.76 4.37 -27.45
N GLY A 181 -14.85 4.08 -26.52
CA GLY A 181 -13.91 2.97 -26.65
C GLY A 181 -12.61 3.31 -27.39
N MET A 182 -12.43 4.53 -27.87
CA MET A 182 -11.16 4.96 -28.40
C MET A 182 -10.24 5.39 -27.25
N SER A 183 -8.98 4.91 -27.28
CA SER A 183 -7.96 5.36 -26.34
C SER A 183 -7.77 6.86 -26.48
N TYR A 184 -7.76 7.57 -25.38
CA TYR A 184 -7.35 8.96 -25.34
C TYR A 184 -5.84 9.04 -25.68
N VAL A 185 -5.48 9.67 -26.77
CA VAL A 185 -4.08 9.87 -27.22
C VAL A 185 -3.64 11.25 -26.82
#